data_3cf8acd1e664ff411dcadebb6506809c
#
_entry.id   3cf8acd1e664ff411dcadebb6506809c
#
_cell.length_a   1.000
_cell.length_b   1.000
_cell.length_c   1.000
_cell.angle_alpha   90.00
_cell.angle_beta   90.00
_cell.angle_gamma   90.00
#
_symmetry.space_group_name_H-M   'P 1'
#
loop_
_entity.id
_entity.type
_entity.pdbx_description
1 polymer ?
#
loop_
_entity_poly.entity_id
_entity_poly.type
_entity_poly.pdbx_seq_one_letter_code
_entity_poly.pdbx_strand_id
1 'polypeptide(L)'
;MKKVISAVFKVESEGYQALSELRNAPVNDGFKVSEAFLIKKGQNDLKVLDSFDTGAESLDDMAIGGLLGTFVGIIGGPIGMLLGGSYGMLVGSVMDEADILDNTSIIERVSTQIMEGEVALIALVNEIEEGSVEKKLSAFTDVDVITEDAEEIAEEIIYAEKVEREMAKEARKKLFEEKKAAHKLALEEGHAKIKEKIQNLKSEE
;
A
#
# COMPACT_ATOMS: atom_id res chain seq x y z
N MET A 1 12.81 21.75 0.17
CA MET A 1 11.86 20.98 -0.65
C MET A 1 11.29 19.87 0.21
N LYS A 2 10.00 19.56 0.03
CA LYS A 2 9.39 18.42 0.75
C LYS A 2 9.72 17.13 -0.02
N LYS A 3 10.30 16.18 0.68
CA LYS A 3 10.71 14.87 0.15
C LYS A 3 10.10 13.75 0.98
N VAL A 4 9.80 12.64 0.33
CA VAL A 4 9.54 11.37 1.00
C VAL A 4 10.77 10.50 0.83
N ILE A 5 11.25 9.97 1.95
CA ILE A 5 12.41 9.09 2.00
C ILE A 5 11.96 7.72 2.46
N SER A 6 12.38 6.70 1.72
CA SER A 6 12.25 5.29 2.11
C SER A 6 13.64 4.72 2.32
N ALA A 7 13.92 4.24 3.52
CA ALA A 7 15.20 3.61 3.88
C ALA A 7 14.93 2.19 4.40
N VAL A 8 15.49 1.18 3.73
CA VAL A 8 15.29 -0.23 4.08
C VAL A 8 16.45 -0.76 4.88
N PHE A 9 16.14 -1.46 5.97
CA PHE A 9 17.09 -2.06 6.88
C PHE A 9 16.85 -3.56 7.00
N LYS A 10 17.92 -4.33 6.94
CA LYS A 10 17.90 -5.79 7.17
C LYS A 10 17.71 -6.14 8.64
N VAL A 11 18.10 -5.23 9.54
CA VAL A 11 18.08 -5.42 11.00
C VAL A 11 17.07 -4.46 11.62
N GLU A 12 16.05 -5.01 12.28
CA GLU A 12 14.94 -4.23 12.85
C GLU A 12 15.41 -3.18 13.87
N SER A 13 16.44 -3.48 14.67
CA SER A 13 16.99 -2.51 15.65
C SER A 13 17.63 -1.29 14.98
N GLU A 14 18.20 -1.43 13.78
CA GLU A 14 18.73 -0.29 13.03
C GLU A 14 17.59 0.61 12.52
N GLY A 15 16.47 0.04 12.10
CA GLY A 15 15.27 0.80 11.75
C GLY A 15 14.74 1.62 12.93
N TYR A 16 14.66 1.04 14.13
CA TYR A 16 14.27 1.77 15.33
C TYR A 16 15.29 2.86 15.71
N GLN A 17 16.58 2.58 15.55
CA GLN A 17 17.63 3.56 15.80
C GLN A 17 17.48 4.74 14.81
N ALA A 18 17.32 4.47 13.51
CA ALA A 18 17.13 5.48 12.48
C ALA A 18 15.89 6.34 12.75
N LEU A 19 14.76 5.70 13.11
CA LEU A 19 13.52 6.41 13.48
C LEU A 19 13.77 7.34 14.69
N SER A 20 14.48 6.85 15.71
CA SER A 20 14.82 7.64 16.90
C SER A 20 15.76 8.81 16.58
N GLU A 21 16.72 8.59 15.71
CA GLU A 21 17.65 9.64 15.27
C GLU A 21 16.93 10.73 14.47
N LEU A 22 16.00 10.36 13.58
CA LEU A 22 15.17 11.33 12.86
C LEU A 22 14.22 12.09 13.80
N ARG A 23 13.59 11.40 14.76
CA ARG A 23 12.70 12.03 15.76
C ARG A 23 13.42 13.07 16.61
N ASN A 24 14.68 12.84 16.94
CA ASN A 24 15.50 13.70 17.79
C ASN A 24 16.50 14.56 17.00
N ALA A 25 16.36 14.65 15.69
CA ALA A 25 17.29 15.39 14.85
C ALA A 25 17.36 16.86 15.26
N PRO A 26 18.55 17.42 15.50
CA PRO A 26 18.72 18.82 15.79
C PRO A 26 18.26 19.70 14.62
N VAL A 27 17.77 20.90 14.93
CA VAL A 27 17.32 21.88 13.91
C VAL A 27 18.44 22.23 12.91
N ASN A 28 19.70 22.04 13.28
CA ASN A 28 20.88 22.34 12.46
C ASN A 28 21.33 21.19 11.54
N ASP A 29 20.62 20.07 11.52
CA ASP A 29 20.96 18.92 10.65
C ASP A 29 20.63 19.15 9.17
N GLY A 30 20.13 20.33 8.80
CA GLY A 30 19.82 20.69 7.41
C GLY A 30 18.48 20.15 6.91
N PHE A 31 17.67 19.54 7.78
CA PHE A 31 16.32 19.05 7.48
C PHE A 31 15.39 19.12 8.68
N LYS A 32 14.10 19.00 8.42
CA LYS A 32 13.05 18.81 9.44
C LYS A 32 12.18 17.65 9.03
N VAL A 33 11.89 16.74 9.96
CA VAL A 33 10.96 15.62 9.74
C VAL A 33 9.57 16.07 10.16
N SER A 34 8.59 15.92 9.27
CA SER A 34 7.19 16.18 9.57
C SER A 34 6.49 14.95 10.13
N GLU A 35 6.68 13.81 9.49
CA GLU A 35 6.04 12.54 9.81
C GLU A 35 7.01 11.40 9.47
N ALA A 36 6.97 10.30 10.21
CA ALA A 36 7.72 9.10 9.88
C ALA A 36 7.00 7.84 10.38
N PHE A 37 7.14 6.76 9.62
CA PHE A 37 6.67 5.41 9.92
C PHE A 37 7.81 4.43 9.83
N LEU A 38 7.91 3.55 10.81
CA LEU A 38 8.71 2.33 10.72
C LEU A 38 7.76 1.17 10.45
N ILE A 39 7.95 0.51 9.31
CA ILE A 39 7.09 -0.58 8.86
C ILE A 39 7.91 -1.86 8.71
N LYS A 40 7.26 -3.01 8.84
CA LYS A 40 7.86 -4.33 8.60
C LYS A 40 7.02 -5.11 7.61
N LYS A 41 7.68 -5.68 6.59
CA LYS A 41 7.01 -6.55 5.62
C LYS A 41 6.94 -7.97 6.16
N GLY A 42 5.72 -8.48 6.30
CA GLY A 42 5.42 -9.89 6.54
C GLY A 42 5.23 -10.63 5.22
N GLN A 43 4.75 -11.87 5.27
CA GLN A 43 4.49 -12.68 4.07
C GLN A 43 3.36 -12.09 3.20
N ASN A 44 2.27 -11.67 3.82
CA ASN A 44 1.09 -11.14 3.14
C ASN A 44 0.55 -9.88 3.81
N ASP A 45 1.31 -9.27 4.68
CA ASP A 45 0.90 -8.07 5.41
C ASP A 45 2.08 -7.10 5.57
N LEU A 46 1.74 -5.87 5.86
CA LEU A 46 2.67 -4.84 6.25
C LEU A 46 2.24 -4.32 7.62
N LYS A 47 3.17 -4.32 8.57
CA LYS A 47 2.89 -3.90 9.95
C LYS A 47 3.60 -2.59 10.24
N VAL A 48 2.88 -1.63 10.77
CA VAL A 48 3.48 -0.43 11.37
C VAL A 48 4.03 -0.83 12.74
N LEU A 49 5.32 -0.68 12.94
CA LEU A 49 6.02 -0.99 14.19
C LEU A 49 6.03 0.22 15.13
N ASP A 50 6.31 1.40 14.60
CA ASP A 50 6.33 2.68 15.31
C ASP A 50 6.12 3.82 14.32
N SER A 51 5.70 4.99 14.83
CA SER A 51 5.53 6.19 14.01
C SER A 51 5.60 7.44 14.88
N PHE A 52 5.84 8.58 14.26
CA PHE A 52 5.64 9.87 14.89
C PHE A 52 5.20 10.91 13.85
N ASP A 53 4.47 11.91 14.34
CA ASP A 53 4.06 13.09 13.62
C ASP A 53 4.41 14.30 14.48
N THR A 54 5.06 15.29 13.91
CA THR A 54 5.44 16.54 14.62
C THR A 54 4.36 17.59 14.57
N GLY A 55 3.27 17.35 13.82
CA GLY A 55 2.23 18.36 13.54
C GLY A 55 2.71 19.52 12.67
N ALA A 56 3.92 19.45 12.13
CA ALA A 56 4.49 20.45 11.24
C ALA A 56 4.05 20.17 9.81
N GLU A 57 3.04 20.89 9.35
CA GLU A 57 2.61 21.02 7.96
C GLU A 57 2.42 19.70 7.18
N SER A 58 1.28 19.06 7.37
CA SER A 58 0.66 18.23 6.31
C SER A 58 0.39 19.10 5.08
N LEU A 59 0.51 18.53 3.88
CA LEU A 59 0.05 19.20 2.66
C LEU A 59 -1.43 19.56 2.84
N ASP A 60 -1.79 20.81 2.64
CA ASP A 60 -3.03 21.48 3.07
C ASP A 60 -4.37 20.77 2.70
N ASP A 61 -4.37 19.74 1.86
CA ASP A 61 -5.57 19.07 1.33
C ASP A 61 -5.72 17.58 1.70
N MET A 62 -4.75 16.95 2.34
CA MET A 62 -4.86 15.54 2.77
C MET A 62 -5.35 15.45 4.22
N ALA A 63 -6.64 15.72 4.41
CA ALA A 63 -7.32 15.53 5.67
C ALA A 63 -7.43 14.04 6.02
N ILE A 64 -7.00 13.69 7.24
CA ILE A 64 -7.15 12.40 7.91
C ILE A 64 -6.11 11.34 7.51
N GLY A 65 -5.01 11.33 8.23
CA GLY A 65 -3.99 10.30 8.17
C GLY A 65 -2.65 10.71 7.55
N GLY A 66 -2.56 11.95 7.02
CA GLY A 66 -1.33 12.45 6.41
C GLY A 66 -0.96 11.78 5.09
N LEU A 67 -0.03 12.39 4.34
CA LEU A 67 0.51 11.85 3.09
C LEU A 67 1.12 10.46 3.31
N LEU A 68 1.95 10.31 4.35
CA LEU A 68 2.64 9.05 4.62
C LEU A 68 1.70 7.95 5.11
N GLY A 69 0.69 8.28 5.92
CA GLY A 69 -0.29 7.29 6.37
C GLY A 69 -1.04 6.67 5.20
N THR A 70 -1.46 7.50 4.22
CA THR A 70 -2.10 7.03 2.99
C THR A 70 -1.14 6.22 2.12
N PHE A 71 0.09 6.69 1.95
CA PHE A 71 1.14 6.00 1.19
C PHE A 71 1.44 4.61 1.78
N VAL A 72 1.66 4.51 3.09
CA VAL A 72 1.87 3.25 3.80
C VAL A 72 0.62 2.34 3.69
N GLY A 73 -0.57 2.92 3.74
CA GLY A 73 -1.83 2.19 3.54
C GLY A 73 -1.95 1.57 2.15
N ILE A 74 -1.55 2.29 1.10
CA ILE A 74 -1.53 1.78 -0.28
C ILE A 74 -0.47 0.68 -0.45
N ILE A 75 0.76 0.90 0.06
CA ILE A 75 1.84 -0.11 0.00
C ILE A 75 1.44 -1.39 0.75
N GLY A 76 0.80 -1.27 1.91
CA GLY A 76 0.30 -2.40 2.71
C GLY A 76 -1.03 -2.96 2.24
N GLY A 77 -1.70 -2.28 1.32
CA GLY A 77 -3.01 -2.64 0.77
C GLY A 77 -2.94 -3.60 -0.42
N PRO A 78 -4.10 -3.89 -1.05
CA PRO A 78 -4.18 -4.79 -2.20
C PRO A 78 -3.28 -4.40 -3.37
N ILE A 79 -3.12 -3.09 -3.64
CA ILE A 79 -2.25 -2.60 -4.72
C ILE A 79 -0.78 -2.89 -4.40
N GLY A 80 -0.30 -2.55 -3.21
CA GLY A 80 1.09 -2.81 -2.82
C GLY A 80 1.41 -4.31 -2.78
N MET A 81 0.46 -5.15 -2.37
CA MET A 81 0.60 -6.61 -2.43
C MET A 81 0.67 -7.12 -3.87
N LEU A 82 -0.10 -6.54 -4.80
CA LEU A 82 -0.05 -6.90 -6.22
C LEU A 82 1.27 -6.49 -6.87
N LEU A 83 1.78 -5.31 -6.54
CA LEU A 83 3.02 -4.78 -7.09
C LEU A 83 4.25 -5.44 -6.47
N GLY A 84 4.27 -5.60 -5.15
CA GLY A 84 5.41 -6.16 -4.39
C GLY A 84 5.43 -7.68 -4.24
N GLY A 85 4.39 -8.40 -4.71
CA GLY A 85 4.29 -9.86 -4.68
C GLY A 85 4.60 -10.48 -6.04
N SER A 86 4.81 -11.81 -6.07
CA SER A 86 5.03 -12.60 -7.30
C SER A 86 3.88 -12.53 -8.33
N TYR A 87 2.86 -11.73 -8.07
CA TYR A 87 1.64 -11.57 -8.87
C TYR A 87 1.66 -10.34 -9.79
N GLY A 88 2.76 -9.59 -9.88
CA GLY A 88 2.89 -8.40 -10.75
C GLY A 88 2.55 -8.59 -12.23
N MET A 89 2.31 -9.83 -12.66
CA MET A 89 1.88 -10.18 -14.02
C MET A 89 0.37 -10.02 -14.28
N LEU A 90 -0.48 -9.82 -13.27
CA LEU A 90 -1.93 -9.83 -13.46
C LEU A 90 -2.55 -8.44 -13.63
N VAL A 91 -1.83 -7.38 -13.29
CA VAL A 91 -2.34 -5.99 -13.38
C VAL A 91 -2.38 -5.51 -14.84
N GLY A 92 -1.49 -6.01 -15.70
CA GLY A 92 -1.41 -5.65 -17.12
C GLY A 92 -2.64 -6.01 -17.98
N SER A 93 -3.61 -6.77 -17.45
CA SER A 93 -4.81 -7.16 -18.21
C SER A 93 -6.05 -6.28 -17.94
N VAL A 94 -5.98 -5.37 -16.99
CA VAL A 94 -7.13 -4.53 -16.58
C VAL A 94 -6.92 -3.04 -16.90
N MET A 95 -5.68 -2.65 -17.21
CA MET A 95 -5.33 -1.26 -17.55
C MET A 95 -4.95 -1.16 -19.03
N ASP A 96 -5.51 -0.19 -19.74
CA ASP A 96 -5.10 0.14 -21.10
C ASP A 96 -3.58 0.42 -21.14
N GLU A 97 -2.88 -0.27 -22.04
CA GLU A 97 -1.41 -0.29 -22.15
C GLU A 97 -0.75 1.09 -22.43
N ALA A 98 -1.53 2.15 -22.60
CA ALA A 98 -1.04 3.43 -23.07
C ALA A 98 -0.44 4.34 -21.98
N ASP A 99 -0.77 4.15 -20.70
CA ASP A 99 -0.38 5.07 -19.63
C ASP A 99 0.71 4.53 -18.67
N ILE A 100 1.18 3.29 -18.86
CA ILE A 100 2.07 2.61 -17.91
C ILE A 100 3.56 2.69 -18.30
N LEU A 101 3.91 3.19 -19.47
CA LEU A 101 5.20 2.86 -20.09
C LEU A 101 6.36 3.85 -19.89
N ASP A 102 6.26 4.92 -19.11
CA ASP A 102 7.40 5.85 -19.05
C ASP A 102 8.01 6.14 -17.66
N ASN A 103 7.37 5.74 -16.54
CA ASN A 103 8.00 5.85 -15.22
C ASN A 103 7.54 4.70 -14.34
N THR A 104 8.49 3.90 -13.84
CA THR A 104 8.23 2.95 -12.76
C THR A 104 7.64 3.72 -11.58
N SER A 105 6.40 3.39 -11.19
CA SER A 105 5.67 4.05 -10.11
C SER A 105 6.52 4.07 -8.82
N ILE A 106 6.53 5.20 -8.13
CA ILE A 106 7.23 5.34 -6.85
C ILE A 106 6.68 4.33 -5.84
N ILE A 107 5.35 4.13 -5.85
CA ILE A 107 4.67 3.12 -5.03
C ILE A 107 5.22 1.72 -5.33
N GLU A 108 5.41 1.37 -6.61
CA GLU A 108 5.99 0.09 -7.02
C GLU A 108 7.44 -0.04 -6.55
N ARG A 109 8.26 0.98 -6.78
CA ARG A 109 9.68 0.98 -6.36
C ARG A 109 9.82 0.74 -4.86
N VAL A 110 9.09 1.50 -4.03
CA VAL A 110 9.13 1.35 -2.57
C VAL A 110 8.54 0.01 -2.13
N SER A 111 7.43 -0.44 -2.74
CA SER A 111 6.81 -1.74 -2.41
C SER A 111 7.71 -2.93 -2.72
N THR A 112 8.51 -2.86 -3.78
CA THR A 112 9.42 -3.93 -4.23
C THR A 112 10.76 -3.89 -3.54
N GLN A 113 11.20 -2.72 -3.08
CA GLN A 113 12.44 -2.53 -2.33
C GLN A 113 12.43 -3.32 -1.01
N ILE A 114 11.28 -3.39 -0.32
CA ILE A 114 11.18 -4.02 1.00
C ILE A 114 10.94 -5.53 0.82
N MET A 115 11.87 -6.36 1.30
CA MET A 115 11.73 -7.83 1.28
C MET A 115 11.04 -8.35 2.54
N GLU A 116 10.53 -9.59 2.48
CA GLU A 116 9.94 -10.26 3.64
C GLU A 116 10.89 -10.29 4.83
N GLY A 117 10.42 -9.84 5.98
CA GLY A 117 11.16 -9.77 7.23
C GLY A 117 11.98 -8.49 7.42
N GLU A 118 12.20 -7.72 6.37
CA GLU A 118 12.89 -6.42 6.45
C GLU A 118 11.98 -5.33 7.02
N VAL A 119 12.61 -4.26 7.48
CA VAL A 119 11.94 -3.06 7.96
C VAL A 119 12.30 -1.87 7.09
N ALA A 120 11.33 -0.99 6.87
CA ALA A 120 11.54 0.26 6.16
C ALA A 120 11.12 1.44 7.02
N LEU A 121 11.94 2.47 7.02
CA LEU A 121 11.64 3.78 7.56
C LEU A 121 11.18 4.67 6.40
N ILE A 122 9.93 5.11 6.46
CA ILE A 122 9.36 6.05 5.48
C ILE A 122 9.14 7.37 6.21
N ALA A 123 9.72 8.44 5.71
CA ALA A 123 9.69 9.74 6.35
C ALA A 123 9.36 10.87 5.37
N LEU A 124 8.47 11.78 5.78
CA LEU A 124 8.23 13.06 5.12
C LEU A 124 9.15 14.11 5.74
N VAL A 125 10.04 14.63 4.92
CA VAL A 125 11.06 15.58 5.37
C VAL A 125 11.02 16.86 4.55
N ASN A 126 11.34 17.98 5.21
CA ASN A 126 11.61 19.23 4.52
C ASN A 126 13.12 19.49 4.58
N GLU A 127 13.82 19.20 3.46
CA GLU A 127 15.24 19.45 3.34
C GLU A 127 15.51 20.93 3.10
N ILE A 128 16.36 21.48 3.95
CA ILE A 128 16.96 22.82 3.83
C ILE A 128 18.26 22.72 3.04
N GLU A 129 19.04 21.68 3.33
CA GLU A 129 20.25 21.30 2.59
C GLU A 129 19.99 19.97 1.89
N GLU A 130 20.13 19.95 0.57
CA GLU A 130 19.86 18.77 -0.27
C GLU A 130 20.78 17.59 0.12
N GLY A 131 20.17 16.40 0.26
CA GLY A 131 20.90 15.17 0.63
C GLY A 131 21.28 15.08 2.10
N SER A 132 20.84 16.01 2.94
CA SER A 132 21.16 16.01 4.38
C SER A 132 20.62 14.78 5.11
N VAL A 133 19.44 14.30 4.78
CA VAL A 133 18.86 13.10 5.37
C VAL A 133 19.53 11.82 4.85
N GLU A 134 19.80 11.73 3.56
CA GLU A 134 20.55 10.60 2.98
C GLU A 134 21.92 10.46 3.63
N LYS A 135 22.64 11.58 3.83
CA LYS A 135 23.93 11.61 4.53
C LYS A 135 23.81 11.09 5.96
N LYS A 136 22.72 11.44 6.66
CA LYS A 136 22.48 10.93 8.03
C LYS A 136 22.21 9.43 8.02
N LEU A 137 21.38 8.95 7.10
CA LEU A 137 21.04 7.53 6.96
C LEU A 137 22.19 6.69 6.43
N SER A 138 23.13 7.26 5.68
CA SER A 138 24.34 6.56 5.20
C SER A 138 25.30 6.15 6.31
N ALA A 139 25.07 6.56 7.56
CA ALA A 139 25.81 6.07 8.72
C ALA A 139 25.43 4.61 9.09
N PHE A 140 24.29 4.11 8.63
CA PHE A 140 23.87 2.72 8.81
C PHE A 140 24.48 1.83 7.76
N THR A 141 24.75 0.56 8.11
CA THR A 141 25.37 -0.40 7.20
C THR A 141 24.29 -1.01 6.29
N ASP A 142 24.61 -1.13 4.99
CA ASP A 142 23.73 -1.78 4.01
C ASP A 142 22.30 -1.21 3.96
N VAL A 143 22.15 0.09 4.19
CA VAL A 143 20.86 0.77 4.01
C VAL A 143 20.66 1.11 2.53
N ASP A 144 19.47 0.78 2.01
CA ASP A 144 19.05 1.17 0.68
C ASP A 144 18.04 2.32 0.81
N VAL A 145 18.36 3.48 0.21
CA VAL A 145 17.60 4.73 0.37
C VAL A 145 17.04 5.17 -0.97
N ILE A 146 15.73 5.41 -1.01
CA ILE A 146 15.02 6.06 -2.11
C ILE A 146 14.53 7.41 -1.59
N THR A 147 14.77 8.47 -2.37
CA THR A 147 14.31 9.83 -2.09
C THR A 147 13.48 10.34 -3.26
N GLU A 148 12.25 10.74 -3.00
CA GLU A 148 11.29 11.17 -4.01
C GLU A 148 10.63 12.49 -3.61
N ASP A 149 10.12 13.21 -4.59
CA ASP A 149 9.36 14.44 -4.35
C ASP A 149 8.01 14.13 -3.71
N ALA A 150 7.65 14.88 -2.68
CA ALA A 150 6.40 14.65 -1.96
C ALA A 150 5.15 14.97 -2.80
N GLU A 151 5.26 15.91 -3.77
CA GLU A 151 4.15 16.24 -4.66
C GLU A 151 3.91 15.13 -5.67
N GLU A 152 4.98 14.54 -6.22
CA GLU A 152 4.87 13.39 -7.13
C GLU A 152 4.23 12.18 -6.44
N ILE A 153 4.63 11.90 -5.20
CA ILE A 153 3.98 10.83 -4.40
C ILE A 153 2.50 11.14 -4.13
N ALA A 154 2.15 12.40 -3.85
CA ALA A 154 0.75 12.78 -3.65
C ALA A 154 -0.10 12.53 -4.90
N GLU A 155 0.42 12.83 -6.09
CA GLU A 155 -0.27 12.54 -7.35
C GLU A 155 -0.45 11.04 -7.58
N GLU A 156 0.58 10.23 -7.33
CA GLU A 156 0.47 8.78 -7.44
C GLU A 156 -0.53 8.18 -6.44
N ILE A 157 -0.58 8.69 -5.21
CA ILE A 157 -1.56 8.28 -4.20
C ILE A 157 -2.99 8.49 -4.70
N ILE A 158 -3.28 9.69 -5.23
CA ILE A 158 -4.60 10.01 -5.78
C ILE A 158 -4.98 9.03 -6.89
N TYR A 159 -4.04 8.71 -7.76
CA TYR A 159 -4.24 7.75 -8.84
C TYR A 159 -4.49 6.33 -8.29
N ALA A 160 -3.66 5.87 -7.37
CA ALA A 160 -3.79 4.54 -6.75
C ALA A 160 -5.12 4.36 -6.02
N GLU A 161 -5.57 5.36 -5.25
CA GLU A 161 -6.90 5.34 -4.61
C GLU A 161 -8.04 5.22 -5.62
N LYS A 162 -7.93 5.88 -6.77
CA LYS A 162 -8.93 5.77 -7.83
C LYS A 162 -8.98 4.35 -8.38
N VAL A 163 -7.83 3.75 -8.64
CA VAL A 163 -7.72 2.36 -9.11
C VAL A 163 -8.31 1.38 -8.09
N GLU A 164 -7.97 1.52 -6.80
CA GLU A 164 -8.56 0.69 -5.75
C GLU A 164 -10.09 0.75 -5.70
N ARG A 165 -10.65 1.95 -5.83
CA ARG A 165 -12.11 2.15 -5.85
C ARG A 165 -12.77 1.45 -7.03
N GLU A 166 -12.16 1.51 -8.23
CA GLU A 166 -12.69 0.82 -9.41
C GLU A 166 -12.58 -0.71 -9.27
N MET A 167 -11.44 -1.22 -8.83
CA MET A 167 -11.26 -2.65 -8.56
C MET A 167 -12.26 -3.16 -7.52
N ALA A 168 -12.49 -2.41 -6.43
CA ALA A 168 -13.46 -2.76 -5.41
C ALA A 168 -14.90 -2.79 -5.96
N LYS A 169 -15.28 -1.88 -6.87
CA LYS A 169 -16.59 -1.88 -7.53
C LYS A 169 -16.76 -3.12 -8.41
N GLU A 170 -15.75 -3.45 -9.21
CA GLU A 170 -15.80 -4.63 -10.09
C GLU A 170 -15.88 -5.93 -9.28
N ALA A 171 -15.08 -6.05 -8.23
CA ALA A 171 -15.10 -7.21 -7.35
C ALA A 171 -16.48 -7.40 -6.71
N ARG A 172 -17.10 -6.31 -6.21
CA ARG A 172 -18.46 -6.34 -5.65
C ARG A 172 -19.51 -6.74 -6.70
N LYS A 173 -19.38 -6.25 -7.92
CA LYS A 173 -20.30 -6.60 -9.04
C LYS A 173 -20.19 -8.09 -9.37
N LYS A 174 -18.97 -8.61 -9.54
CA LYS A 174 -18.73 -10.05 -9.80
C LYS A 174 -19.30 -10.93 -8.68
N LEU A 175 -19.02 -10.59 -7.41
CA LEU A 175 -19.54 -11.32 -6.27
C LEU A 175 -21.08 -11.31 -6.20
N PHE A 176 -21.71 -10.20 -6.57
CA PHE A 176 -23.18 -10.10 -6.63
C PHE A 176 -23.75 -10.99 -7.74
N GLU A 177 -23.14 -11.01 -8.92
CA GLU A 177 -23.56 -11.87 -10.04
C GLU A 177 -23.38 -13.35 -9.70
N GLU A 178 -22.28 -13.74 -9.09
CA GLU A 178 -22.05 -15.11 -8.61
C GLU A 178 -23.10 -15.53 -7.58
N LYS A 179 -23.37 -14.70 -6.56
CA LYS A 179 -24.42 -14.98 -5.57
C LYS A 179 -25.81 -15.11 -6.20
N LYS A 180 -26.12 -14.27 -7.17
CA LYS A 180 -27.39 -14.33 -7.90
C LYS A 180 -27.50 -15.61 -8.72
N ALA A 181 -26.44 -16.04 -9.39
CA ALA A 181 -26.39 -17.27 -10.14
C ALA A 181 -26.53 -18.50 -9.22
N ALA A 182 -25.81 -18.53 -8.11
CA ALA A 182 -25.90 -19.59 -7.12
C ALA A 182 -27.32 -19.68 -6.50
N HIS A 183 -27.95 -18.54 -6.21
CA HIS A 183 -29.31 -18.53 -5.68
C HIS A 183 -30.32 -19.07 -6.70
N LYS A 184 -30.18 -18.69 -7.99
CA LYS A 184 -31.03 -19.22 -9.06
C LYS A 184 -30.91 -20.72 -9.20
N LEU A 185 -29.68 -21.25 -9.18
CA LEU A 185 -29.40 -22.69 -9.24
C LEU A 185 -30.05 -23.43 -8.05
N ALA A 186 -29.91 -22.92 -6.85
CA ALA A 186 -30.51 -23.51 -5.65
C ALA A 186 -32.06 -23.53 -5.71
N LEU A 187 -32.69 -22.51 -6.30
CA LEU A 187 -34.13 -22.47 -6.52
C LEU A 187 -34.58 -23.51 -7.55
N GLU A 188 -33.84 -23.66 -8.67
CA GLU A 188 -34.13 -24.67 -9.69
C GLU A 188 -34.00 -26.10 -9.15
N GLU A 189 -32.95 -26.39 -8.37
CA GLU A 189 -32.79 -27.67 -7.67
C GLU A 189 -33.90 -27.93 -6.65
N GLY A 190 -34.30 -26.91 -5.89
CA GLY A 190 -35.41 -26.99 -4.96
C GLY A 190 -36.74 -27.34 -5.65
N HIS A 191 -37.04 -26.66 -6.77
CA HIS A 191 -38.23 -26.95 -7.57
C HIS A 191 -38.19 -28.35 -8.18
N ALA A 192 -37.04 -28.83 -8.65
CA ALA A 192 -36.87 -30.18 -9.19
C ALA A 192 -37.17 -31.25 -8.12
N LYS A 193 -36.62 -31.10 -6.91
CA LYS A 193 -36.87 -32.01 -5.76
C LYS A 193 -38.33 -32.05 -5.33
N ILE A 194 -39.02 -30.90 -5.34
CA ILE A 194 -40.45 -30.83 -5.02
C ILE A 194 -41.27 -31.56 -6.08
N LYS A 195 -40.94 -31.34 -7.36
CA LYS A 195 -41.63 -31.97 -8.49
C LYS A 195 -41.48 -33.50 -8.45
N GLU A 196 -40.28 -33.98 -8.16
CA GLU A 196 -40.00 -35.42 -7.99
C GLU A 196 -40.78 -36.03 -6.85
N LYS A 197 -40.85 -35.37 -5.67
CA LYS A 197 -41.66 -35.81 -4.54
C LYS A 197 -43.16 -35.90 -4.86
N ILE A 198 -43.71 -34.92 -5.57
CA ILE A 198 -45.12 -34.92 -5.98
C ILE A 198 -45.40 -36.07 -6.97
N GLN A 199 -44.43 -36.39 -7.87
CA GLN A 199 -44.59 -37.44 -8.83
C GLN A 199 -44.57 -38.85 -8.19
N ASN A 200 -43.69 -39.03 -7.18
CA ASN A 200 -43.62 -40.25 -6.41
C ASN A 200 -44.88 -40.49 -5.57
N LEU A 201 -45.45 -39.47 -4.94
CA LEU A 201 -46.71 -39.56 -4.20
C LEU A 201 -47.92 -39.94 -5.07
N LYS A 202 -47.90 -39.55 -6.36
CA LYS A 202 -48.97 -39.88 -7.32
C LYS A 202 -48.85 -41.32 -7.90
N SER A 203 -47.70 -41.94 -7.75
CA SER A 203 -47.47 -43.34 -8.23
C SER A 203 -47.73 -44.37 -7.16
N GLU A 204 -47.98 -43.99 -5.92
CA GLU A 204 -48.31 -44.88 -4.80
C GLU A 204 -49.82 -44.97 -4.52
N GLU A 205 -50.65 -44.25 -5.26
CA GLU A 205 -52.14 -44.38 -5.28
C GLU A 205 -52.56 -45.24 -6.53
#